data_4f244d7003cf0d5e80c3a33b41dc1057
#
_entry.id   4f244d7003cf0d5e80c3a33b41dc1057
#
_cell.length_a   1.000
_cell.length_b   1.000
_cell.length_c   1.000
_cell.angle_alpha   90.00
_cell.angle_beta   90.00
_cell.angle_gamma   90.00
#
_symmetry.space_group_name_H-M   'P 1'
#
loop_
_entity.id
_entity.type
_entity.pdbx_description
1 polymer ?
#
loop_
_entity_poly.entity_id
_entity_poly.type
_entity_poly.pdbx_seq_one_letter_code
_entity_poly.pdbx_strand_id
1 'polypeptide(L)'
;MIMKKNNKQELSYFRLKLRSYMSEHHPEGLQDTEFITARADMALTAYCDAVAQGFTHPEAESVASDVLYQGLYFSEYDTLVSVLENEFERELPMPLPERLAPILLSNKAIQATFDKFGLTDTFAFDEQYGRLYTELTGTIVLLVESNNLPTVRLTEEASPKAL
;
A
#
# COMPACT_ATOMS: atom_id res chain seq x y z
N MET A 1 -2.98 -31.63 17.81
CA MET A 1 -1.75 -31.81 17.04
C MET A 1 -1.91 -31.47 15.58
N ILE A 2 -2.87 -32.06 14.91
CA ILE A 2 -3.18 -31.75 13.51
C ILE A 2 -3.58 -30.28 13.36
N MET A 3 -4.33 -29.76 14.31
CA MET A 3 -4.77 -28.36 14.30
C MET A 3 -3.60 -27.35 14.42
N LYS A 4 -2.58 -27.67 15.20
CA LYS A 4 -1.41 -26.81 15.33
C LYS A 4 -0.61 -26.73 14.03
N LYS A 5 -0.49 -27.82 13.31
CA LYS A 5 0.20 -27.87 12.03
C LYS A 5 -0.56 -27.08 10.96
N ASN A 6 -1.87 -27.26 10.93
CA ASN A 6 -2.72 -26.52 10.01
C ASN A 6 -2.71 -25.02 10.30
N ASN A 7 -2.76 -24.64 11.59
CA ASN A 7 -2.71 -23.24 11.99
C ASN A 7 -1.39 -22.57 11.57
N LYS A 8 -0.29 -23.30 11.65
CA LYS A 8 1.01 -22.78 11.22
C LYS A 8 1.05 -22.51 9.72
N GLN A 9 0.49 -23.42 8.92
CA GLN A 9 0.39 -23.27 7.48
C GLN A 9 -0.55 -22.13 7.10
N GLU A 10 -1.68 -22.03 7.79
CA GLU A 10 -2.65 -20.97 7.54
C GLU A 10 -2.08 -19.61 7.91
N LEU A 11 -1.34 -19.52 9.01
CA LEU A 11 -0.68 -18.26 9.41
C LEU A 11 0.32 -17.82 8.35
N SER A 12 1.13 -18.75 7.83
CA SER A 12 2.08 -18.46 6.76
C SER A 12 1.38 -18.00 5.49
N TYR A 13 0.25 -18.62 5.16
CA TYR A 13 -0.57 -18.23 4.02
C TYR A 13 -1.05 -16.79 4.14
N PHE A 14 -1.60 -16.43 5.31
CA PHE A 14 -2.10 -15.07 5.50
C PHE A 14 -0.97 -14.03 5.52
N ARG A 15 0.19 -14.35 6.08
CA ARG A 15 1.35 -13.48 6.02
C ARG A 15 1.77 -13.22 4.57
N LEU A 16 1.87 -14.30 3.80
CA LEU A 16 2.29 -14.21 2.40
C LEU A 16 1.29 -13.40 1.58
N LYS A 17 0.01 -13.65 1.80
CA LYS A 17 -1.07 -12.95 1.13
C LYS A 17 -1.03 -11.45 1.43
N LEU A 18 -0.82 -11.10 2.71
CA LEU A 18 -0.73 -9.70 3.12
C LEU A 18 0.53 -9.02 2.55
N ARG A 19 1.67 -9.70 2.60
CA ARG A 19 2.90 -9.15 2.03
C ARG A 19 2.79 -8.90 0.54
N SER A 20 2.16 -9.81 -0.18
CA SER A 20 1.93 -9.67 -1.61
C SER A 20 1.08 -8.42 -1.90
N TYR A 21 -0.01 -8.26 -1.16
CA TYR A 21 -0.87 -7.09 -1.30
C TYR A 21 -0.12 -5.80 -0.98
N MET A 22 0.62 -5.78 0.12
CA MET A 22 1.37 -4.60 0.53
C MET A 22 2.51 -4.27 -0.41
N SER A 23 3.13 -5.25 -1.04
CA SER A 23 4.19 -4.97 -2.00
C SER A 23 3.67 -4.20 -3.22
N GLU A 24 2.41 -4.38 -3.54
CA GLU A 24 1.78 -3.69 -4.67
C GLU A 24 1.18 -2.33 -4.29
N HIS A 25 0.59 -2.24 -3.10
CA HIS A 25 -0.23 -1.09 -2.72
C HIS A 25 0.32 -0.28 -1.54
N HIS A 26 1.16 -0.88 -0.72
CA HIS A 26 1.73 -0.23 0.47
C HIS A 26 3.20 -0.63 0.65
N PRO A 27 4.05 -0.41 -0.37
CA PRO A 27 5.44 -0.84 -0.27
C PRO A 27 6.19 -0.20 0.89
N GLU A 28 5.77 0.98 1.32
CA GLU A 28 6.34 1.69 2.47
C GLU A 28 6.12 0.94 3.79
N GLY A 29 5.13 0.06 3.84
CA GLY A 29 4.79 -0.69 5.05
C GLY A 29 5.42 -2.08 5.14
N LEU A 30 6.16 -2.51 4.12
CA LEU A 30 6.72 -3.87 4.08
C LEU A 30 7.75 -4.14 5.18
N GLN A 31 8.36 -3.10 5.71
CA GLN A 31 9.35 -3.23 6.79
C GLN A 31 8.70 -3.46 8.15
N ASP A 32 7.41 -3.21 8.27
CA ASP A 32 6.68 -3.37 9.53
C ASP A 32 6.26 -4.82 9.70
N THR A 33 7.20 -5.67 10.07
CA THR A 33 6.96 -7.10 10.25
C THR A 33 6.04 -7.39 11.43
N GLU A 34 6.04 -6.53 12.45
CA GLU A 34 5.12 -6.67 13.58
C GLU A 34 3.67 -6.50 13.17
N PHE A 35 3.41 -5.47 12.37
CA PHE A 35 2.06 -5.24 11.83
C PHE A 35 1.61 -6.43 10.97
N ILE A 36 2.47 -6.88 10.06
CA ILE A 36 2.15 -7.98 9.15
C ILE A 36 1.82 -9.26 9.94
N THR A 37 2.64 -9.58 10.92
CA THR A 37 2.45 -10.77 11.76
C THR A 37 1.17 -10.68 12.58
N ALA A 38 0.95 -9.53 13.23
CA ALA A 38 -0.24 -9.33 14.07
C ALA A 38 -1.52 -9.39 13.23
N ARG A 39 -1.51 -8.75 12.07
CA ARG A 39 -2.70 -8.72 11.21
C ARG A 39 -2.99 -10.11 10.62
N ALA A 40 -1.96 -10.86 10.23
CA ALA A 40 -2.12 -12.23 9.76
C ALA A 40 -2.69 -13.13 10.86
N ASP A 41 -2.25 -12.93 12.10
CA ASP A 41 -2.76 -13.67 13.24
C ASP A 41 -4.24 -13.37 13.50
N MET A 42 -4.64 -12.11 13.39
CA MET A 42 -6.04 -11.72 13.51
C MET A 42 -6.90 -12.38 12.42
N ALA A 43 -6.39 -12.43 11.19
CA ALA A 43 -7.09 -13.06 10.08
C ALA A 43 -7.24 -14.56 10.31
N LEU A 44 -6.20 -15.21 10.82
CA LEU A 44 -6.26 -16.63 11.16
C LEU A 44 -7.33 -16.90 12.23
N THR A 45 -7.36 -16.08 13.27
CA THR A 45 -8.37 -16.19 14.32
C THR A 45 -9.77 -16.08 13.73
N ALA A 46 -10.00 -15.09 12.87
CA ALA A 46 -11.28 -14.89 12.22
C ALA A 46 -11.67 -16.10 11.35
N TYR A 47 -10.69 -16.66 10.65
CA TYR A 47 -10.89 -17.86 9.84
C TYR A 47 -11.34 -19.06 10.71
N CYS A 48 -10.59 -19.32 11.77
CA CYS A 48 -10.88 -20.43 12.67
C CYS A 48 -12.26 -20.29 13.33
N ASP A 49 -12.59 -19.08 13.77
CA ASP A 49 -13.89 -18.78 14.38
C ASP A 49 -15.03 -19.02 13.40
N ALA A 50 -14.86 -18.61 12.15
CA ALA A 50 -15.88 -18.81 11.11
C ALA A 50 -16.10 -20.29 10.83
N VAL A 51 -15.03 -21.07 10.71
CA VAL A 51 -15.11 -22.51 10.53
C VAL A 51 -15.85 -23.17 11.71
N ALA A 52 -15.53 -22.75 12.94
CA ALA A 52 -16.18 -23.26 14.14
C ALA A 52 -17.67 -22.95 14.16
N GLN A 53 -18.09 -21.86 13.52
CA GLN A 53 -19.50 -21.47 13.41
C GLN A 53 -20.24 -22.20 12.26
N GLY A 54 -19.54 -23.03 11.52
CA GLY A 54 -20.14 -23.80 10.43
C GLY A 54 -19.99 -23.19 9.05
N PHE A 55 -19.20 -22.13 8.92
CA PHE A 55 -18.93 -21.52 7.61
C PHE A 55 -18.12 -22.48 6.75
N THR A 56 -18.37 -22.47 5.45
CA THR A 56 -17.55 -23.22 4.50
C THR A 56 -16.16 -22.61 4.42
N HIS A 57 -15.20 -23.35 3.87
CA HIS A 57 -13.84 -22.83 3.69
C HIS A 57 -13.80 -21.51 2.89
N PRO A 58 -14.49 -21.42 1.73
CA PRO A 58 -14.51 -20.13 1.01
C PRO A 58 -15.13 -18.98 1.80
N GLU A 59 -16.20 -19.26 2.56
CA GLU A 59 -16.84 -18.26 3.40
C GLU A 59 -15.90 -17.79 4.53
N ALA A 60 -15.23 -18.73 5.18
CA ALA A 60 -14.29 -18.43 6.25
C ALA A 60 -13.10 -17.63 5.72
N GLU A 61 -12.63 -17.96 4.52
CA GLU A 61 -11.54 -17.21 3.89
C GLU A 61 -11.96 -15.77 3.54
N SER A 62 -13.20 -15.60 3.11
CA SER A 62 -13.74 -14.25 2.85
C SER A 62 -13.75 -13.40 4.12
N VAL A 63 -14.21 -13.99 5.24
CA VAL A 63 -14.21 -13.30 6.53
C VAL A 63 -12.79 -12.93 6.94
N ALA A 64 -11.86 -13.87 6.80
CA ALA A 64 -10.46 -13.64 7.16
C ALA A 64 -9.82 -12.55 6.27
N SER A 65 -10.15 -12.53 4.99
CA SER A 65 -9.62 -11.51 4.07
C SER A 65 -10.11 -10.11 4.43
N ASP A 66 -11.35 -9.99 4.88
CA ASP A 66 -11.86 -8.68 5.34
C ASP A 66 -11.07 -8.15 6.53
N VAL A 67 -10.68 -9.05 7.44
CA VAL A 67 -9.83 -8.69 8.57
C VAL A 67 -8.41 -8.35 8.09
N LEU A 68 -7.87 -9.17 7.20
CA LEU A 68 -6.50 -9.05 6.71
C LEU A 68 -6.24 -7.68 6.06
N TYR A 69 -7.18 -7.22 5.25
CA TYR A 69 -7.03 -5.99 4.46
C TYR A 69 -7.70 -4.76 5.05
N GLN A 70 -8.29 -4.88 6.23
CA GLN A 70 -8.96 -3.75 6.87
C GLN A 70 -8.00 -2.58 7.04
N GLY A 71 -8.42 -1.41 6.58
CA GLY A 71 -7.61 -0.19 6.65
C GLY A 71 -6.59 -0.07 5.52
N LEU A 72 -6.51 -1.06 4.61
CA LEU A 72 -5.51 -1.09 3.55
C LEU A 72 -6.10 -0.96 2.14
N TYR A 73 -7.41 -0.82 2.02
CA TYR A 73 -8.05 -0.74 0.70
C TYR A 73 -7.76 0.58 -0.02
N PHE A 74 -7.58 1.67 0.72
CA PHE A 74 -7.13 2.91 0.11
C PHE A 74 -5.61 2.98 0.20
N SER A 75 -4.93 3.24 -0.92
CA SER A 75 -3.49 3.30 -0.98
C SER A 75 -3.04 4.71 -1.35
N GLU A 76 -2.32 5.36 -0.43
CA GLU A 76 -1.67 6.64 -0.71
C GLU A 76 -0.60 6.49 -1.81
N TYR A 77 0.11 5.36 -1.79
CA TYR A 77 1.11 5.02 -2.81
C TYR A 77 0.47 4.98 -4.20
N ASP A 78 -0.62 4.23 -4.35
CA ASP A 78 -1.31 4.11 -5.65
C ASP A 78 -1.80 5.47 -6.14
N THR A 79 -2.29 6.30 -5.23
CA THR A 79 -2.78 7.64 -5.56
C THR A 79 -1.64 8.51 -6.07
N LEU A 80 -0.49 8.49 -5.39
CA LEU A 80 0.69 9.24 -5.82
C LEU A 80 1.19 8.75 -7.18
N VAL A 81 1.30 7.44 -7.37
CA VAL A 81 1.73 6.88 -8.66
C VAL A 81 0.79 7.35 -9.76
N SER A 82 -0.52 7.31 -9.52
CA SER A 82 -1.51 7.75 -10.50
C SER A 82 -1.32 9.23 -10.87
N VAL A 83 -1.11 10.09 -9.88
CA VAL A 83 -0.85 11.52 -10.13
C VAL A 83 0.42 11.69 -10.95
N LEU A 84 1.50 11.02 -10.56
CA LEU A 84 2.79 11.15 -11.24
C LEU A 84 2.72 10.65 -12.68
N GLU A 85 2.07 9.52 -12.91
CA GLU A 85 1.95 8.96 -14.25
C GLU A 85 1.09 9.82 -15.17
N ASN A 86 0.00 10.36 -14.65
CA ASN A 86 -0.97 11.07 -15.49
C ASN A 86 -0.64 12.55 -15.67
N GLU A 87 -0.06 13.20 -14.66
CA GLU A 87 0.15 14.65 -14.68
C GLU A 87 1.59 15.05 -14.92
N PHE A 88 2.55 14.15 -14.73
CA PHE A 88 3.97 14.45 -14.86
C PHE A 88 4.69 13.48 -15.80
N GLU A 89 4.00 13.04 -16.82
CA GLU A 89 4.51 12.07 -17.78
C GLU A 89 5.82 12.52 -18.44
N ARG A 90 5.93 13.80 -18.73
CA ARG A 90 7.13 14.34 -19.39
C ARG A 90 8.30 14.44 -18.43
N GLU A 91 8.04 14.89 -17.22
CA GLU A 91 9.07 15.11 -16.20
C GLU A 91 9.52 13.78 -15.59
N LEU A 92 8.60 12.83 -15.51
CA LEU A 92 8.82 11.56 -14.81
C LEU A 92 8.34 10.38 -15.68
N PRO A 93 9.06 10.05 -16.75
CA PRO A 93 8.69 8.87 -17.55
C PRO A 93 8.86 7.60 -16.74
N MET A 94 8.12 6.56 -17.13
CA MET A 94 8.23 5.25 -16.49
C MET A 94 9.66 4.75 -16.47
N PRO A 95 10.14 4.13 -15.42
CA PRO A 95 9.43 3.71 -14.19
C PRO A 95 9.59 4.69 -13.01
N LEU A 96 9.90 5.95 -13.26
CA LEU A 96 10.15 6.93 -12.19
C LEU A 96 8.97 7.13 -11.23
N PRO A 97 7.70 7.17 -11.68
CA PRO A 97 6.60 7.34 -10.73
C PRO A 97 6.58 6.31 -9.60
N GLU A 98 6.73 5.04 -9.95
CA GLU A 98 6.73 3.96 -8.96
C GLU A 98 7.90 4.04 -8.00
N ARG A 99 9.04 4.55 -8.44
CA ARG A 99 10.24 4.70 -7.63
C ARG A 99 10.21 5.92 -6.75
N LEU A 100 9.62 7.00 -7.26
CA LEU A 100 9.55 8.26 -6.54
C LEU A 100 8.46 8.27 -5.48
N ALA A 101 7.34 7.59 -5.74
CA ALA A 101 6.20 7.63 -4.83
C ALA A 101 6.53 7.22 -3.38
N PRO A 102 7.29 6.15 -3.12
CA PRO A 102 7.63 5.81 -1.73
C PRO A 102 8.43 6.91 -1.03
N ILE A 103 9.29 7.59 -1.76
CA ILE A 103 10.09 8.69 -1.22
C ILE A 103 9.18 9.88 -0.91
N LEU A 104 8.24 10.19 -1.80
CA LEU A 104 7.30 11.29 -1.61
C LEU A 104 6.37 11.06 -0.44
N LEU A 105 6.06 9.81 -0.11
CA LEU A 105 5.23 9.50 1.05
C LEU A 105 5.85 9.98 2.36
N SER A 106 7.17 10.13 2.41
CA SER A 106 7.88 10.67 3.57
C SER A 106 8.01 12.19 3.54
N ASN A 107 7.62 12.83 2.45
CA ASN A 107 7.73 14.28 2.29
C ASN A 107 6.65 14.98 3.12
N LYS A 108 7.03 15.99 3.89
CA LYS A 108 6.11 16.70 4.79
C LYS A 108 4.97 17.39 4.07
N ALA A 109 5.21 17.98 2.90
CA ALA A 109 4.17 18.65 2.14
C ALA A 109 3.15 17.65 1.58
N ILE A 110 3.63 16.50 1.13
CA ILE A 110 2.77 15.43 0.65
C ILE A 110 1.92 14.87 1.80
N GLN A 111 2.54 14.59 2.95
CA GLN A 111 1.81 14.12 4.13
C GLN A 111 0.75 15.12 4.58
N ALA A 112 1.10 16.41 4.60
CA ALA A 112 0.15 17.46 4.97
C ALA A 112 -1.03 17.50 4.01
N THR A 113 -0.81 17.22 2.73
CA THR A 113 -1.88 17.19 1.74
C THR A 113 -2.83 16.03 2.03
N PHE A 114 -2.30 14.83 2.26
CA PHE A 114 -3.14 13.68 2.63
C PHE A 114 -3.90 13.91 3.94
N ASP A 115 -3.26 14.54 4.90
CA ASP A 115 -3.83 14.76 6.23
C ASP A 115 -5.05 15.69 6.22
N LYS A 116 -5.26 16.45 5.15
CA LYS A 116 -6.46 17.30 5.01
C LYS A 116 -7.73 16.50 4.80
N PHE A 117 -7.62 15.23 4.49
CA PHE A 117 -8.75 14.39 4.10
C PHE A 117 -8.95 13.26 5.10
N GLY A 118 -10.20 12.86 5.31
CA GLY A 118 -10.52 11.69 6.13
C GLY A 118 -10.40 10.43 5.29
N LEU A 119 -9.20 9.85 5.24
CA LEU A 119 -8.92 8.69 4.40
C LEU A 119 -9.49 7.42 5.03
N THR A 120 -10.49 6.85 4.37
CA THR A 120 -11.11 5.58 4.77
C THR A 120 -10.87 4.56 3.66
N ASP A 121 -11.21 3.30 3.95
CA ASP A 121 -11.05 2.22 2.96
C ASP A 121 -11.82 2.46 1.66
N THR A 122 -12.86 3.27 1.70
CA THR A 122 -13.68 3.58 0.53
C THR A 122 -13.38 4.96 -0.06
N PHE A 123 -12.31 5.61 0.38
CA PHE A 123 -12.02 6.99 -0.03
C PHE A 123 -11.85 7.13 -1.54
N ALA A 124 -11.35 6.09 -2.22
CA ALA A 124 -11.20 6.12 -3.67
C ALA A 124 -12.54 6.37 -4.40
N PHE A 125 -13.65 6.03 -3.75
CA PHE A 125 -15.00 6.21 -4.29
C PHE A 125 -15.71 7.42 -3.71
N ASP A 126 -15.03 8.18 -2.84
CA ASP A 126 -15.58 9.38 -2.23
C ASP A 126 -15.52 10.52 -3.24
N GLU A 127 -16.51 11.42 -3.16
CA GLU A 127 -16.54 12.61 -4.03
C GLU A 127 -15.34 13.53 -3.80
N GLN A 128 -14.68 13.43 -2.63
CA GLN A 128 -13.49 14.21 -2.31
C GLN A 128 -12.22 13.66 -2.90
N TYR A 129 -12.26 12.47 -3.49
CA TYR A 129 -11.06 11.88 -4.11
C TYR A 129 -10.48 12.77 -5.20
N GLY A 130 -11.35 13.34 -6.04
CA GLY A 130 -10.90 14.26 -7.09
C GLY A 130 -10.20 15.48 -6.54
N ARG A 131 -10.66 15.98 -5.39
CA ARG A 131 -10.04 17.11 -4.73
C ARG A 131 -8.66 16.74 -4.17
N LEU A 132 -8.54 15.58 -3.54
CA LEU A 132 -7.26 15.07 -3.09
C LEU A 132 -6.28 14.96 -4.25
N TYR A 133 -6.72 14.38 -5.36
CA TYR A 133 -5.90 14.23 -6.56
C TYR A 133 -5.39 15.59 -7.04
N THR A 134 -6.26 16.58 -7.12
CA THR A 134 -5.92 17.94 -7.55
C THR A 134 -4.93 18.59 -6.59
N GLU A 135 -5.13 18.45 -5.29
CA GLU A 135 -4.24 19.06 -4.29
C GLU A 135 -2.87 18.39 -4.28
N LEU A 136 -2.82 17.07 -4.50
CA LEU A 136 -1.53 16.37 -4.65
C LEU A 136 -0.78 16.86 -5.89
N THR A 137 -1.50 17.04 -6.99
CA THR A 137 -0.90 17.57 -8.23
C THR A 137 -0.30 18.95 -7.95
N GLY A 138 -1.04 19.81 -7.27
CA GLY A 138 -0.55 21.15 -6.90
C GLY A 138 0.68 21.09 -6.00
N THR A 139 0.67 20.22 -5.01
CA THR A 139 1.81 20.05 -4.11
C THR A 139 3.06 19.60 -4.87
N ILE A 140 2.92 18.68 -5.80
CA ILE A 140 4.03 18.18 -6.60
C ILE A 140 4.55 19.28 -7.54
N VAL A 141 3.65 20.04 -8.15
CA VAL A 141 4.04 21.20 -8.98
C VAL A 141 4.93 22.15 -8.18
N LEU A 142 4.56 22.46 -6.94
CA LEU A 142 5.35 23.33 -6.08
C LEU A 142 6.72 22.73 -5.76
N LEU A 143 6.80 21.43 -5.57
CA LEU A 143 8.07 20.74 -5.34
C LEU A 143 8.98 20.81 -6.58
N VAL A 144 8.40 20.65 -7.75
CA VAL A 144 9.13 20.76 -9.02
C VAL A 144 9.65 22.19 -9.21
N GLU A 145 8.79 23.19 -9.04
CA GLU A 145 9.13 24.60 -9.24
C GLU A 145 10.19 25.08 -8.25
N SER A 146 10.15 24.62 -7.01
CA SER A 146 11.13 24.98 -5.99
C SER A 146 12.39 24.12 -6.02
N ASN A 147 12.47 23.20 -6.97
CA ASN A 147 13.60 22.28 -7.14
C ASN A 147 13.80 21.37 -5.91
N ASN A 148 12.71 21.05 -5.21
CA ASN A 148 12.73 20.23 -4.01
C ASN A 148 12.19 18.81 -4.25
N LEU A 149 11.94 18.46 -5.50
CA LEU A 149 11.51 17.11 -5.83
C LEU A 149 12.68 16.14 -5.62
N PRO A 150 12.51 15.07 -4.82
CA PRO A 150 13.58 14.10 -4.64
C PRO A 150 14.01 13.49 -5.96
N THR A 151 15.31 13.20 -6.08
CA THR A 151 15.84 12.57 -7.29
C THR A 151 15.93 11.07 -7.11
N VAL A 152 15.45 10.34 -8.09
CA VAL A 152 15.61 8.89 -8.14
C VAL A 152 16.58 8.58 -9.25
N ARG A 153 17.66 7.87 -8.90
CA ARG A 153 18.68 7.52 -9.87
C ARG A 153 18.38 6.19 -10.53
N LEU A 154 17.98 6.24 -11.78
CA LEU A 154 17.84 5.02 -12.57
C LEU A 154 19.18 4.35 -12.79
N THR A 155 20.22 5.14 -12.79
CA THR A 155 21.58 4.67 -13.00
C THR A 155 22.08 3.77 -11.88
N GLU A 156 21.50 3.84 -10.71
CA GLU A 156 21.89 2.97 -9.59
C GLU A 156 21.67 1.50 -9.89
N GLU A 157 20.70 1.18 -10.72
CA GLU A 157 20.45 -0.19 -11.12
C GLU A 157 21.40 -0.68 -12.19
N ALA A 158 21.83 0.22 -13.04
CA ALA A 158 22.73 -0.13 -14.13
C ALA A 158 24.21 -0.01 -13.71
N SER A 159 24.48 0.90 -12.79
CA SER A 159 25.83 1.27 -12.42
C SER A 159 26.68 0.09 -11.90
N PRO A 160 26.21 -0.79 -11.02
CA PRO A 160 27.02 -1.93 -10.60
C PRO A 160 27.36 -2.88 -11.73
N LYS A 161 26.59 -2.87 -12.77
CA LYS A 161 26.79 -3.74 -13.93
C LYS A 161 27.79 -3.17 -14.92
N ALA A 162 27.91 -1.88 -14.92
CA ALA A 162 28.85 -1.19 -15.79
C ALA A 162 30.28 -1.37 -15.31
N LEU A 163 30.45 -1.75 -14.08
CA LEU A 163 31.74 -1.99 -13.47
C LEU A 163 32.07 -3.48 -13.46
#